data_e8aad26eef2fc96f2ceaa2905a83d4d5
#
_entry.id   e8aad26eef2fc96f2ceaa2905a83d4d5
#
_cell.length_a   1.000
_cell.length_b   1.000
_cell.length_c   1.000
_cell.angle_alpha   90.00
_cell.angle_beta   90.00
_cell.angle_gamma   90.00
#
_symmetry.space_group_name_H-M   'P 1'
#
loop_
_entity.id
_entity.type
_entity.pdbx_description
1 polymer ?
#
loop_
_entity_poly.entity_id
_entity_poly.type
_entity_poly.pdbx_seq_one_letter_code
_entity_poly.pdbx_strand_id
1 'polypeptide(L)'
;MSHAPGGPAENQEPTLLETDVPLSQSVIWRLQRDFYAQRGLKAWTEDLVPSYITNNPFIAEIYAGIVAGFLRDCMSHPQRGYPALSPEQPLRILELGAGTGKFSYLFLRKLAPLLQGQNIPLHLVRYCMTDTSETLVAEWRANSYLQEFVSSGVLEFAVFQAGQEHRQETRGPRVVIANYVFDSLPQDAFAVQGGGIHEFRVTTTAAVDGQIQSFKDLRFSYQTSAVSPQHYPNKDWNEILEQYRTRLSTATVTFPASTLHTLRQLGDSSDGRMLVLAADKGIAHEEDLALAAREPSLDFHADGRCFSQVVNFDAIGKYFCAKGGKAFVPSKHFTNLNLCAFIQCNPGDEFTATHKAYQKALAAFGPDDLFAMMSWLNSYLEEISLSQALPLLRLTRWDPVMLVRLFPVIARQARNANAERADLRDAVLSTWENHYPLNHDDNVLAFYCGVILLELRFFSEAYSMFRKSQQLFGPSATTSYNLGLCCLGLSRSREALELMREACSLDPSFEPAKQSRWKLEDQVRTGEVELL
;
A
#
# COMPACT_ATOMS: atom_id res chain seq x y z
N MET A 1 -37.26 55.20 -8.45
CA MET A 1 -36.53 54.93 -7.21
C MET A 1 -35.41 54.00 -7.53
N SER A 2 -34.22 54.55 -7.64
CA SER A 2 -32.99 53.90 -8.01
C SER A 2 -32.43 53.13 -6.81
N HIS A 3 -32.24 51.83 -6.96
CA HIS A 3 -31.40 51.08 -6.02
C HIS A 3 -29.94 51.30 -6.42
N ALA A 4 -29.15 51.82 -5.52
CA ALA A 4 -27.71 51.96 -5.62
C ALA A 4 -27.04 50.57 -5.61
N PRO A 5 -25.95 50.40 -6.36
CA PRO A 5 -25.14 49.15 -6.29
C PRO A 5 -24.43 49.09 -4.96
N GLY A 6 -24.43 47.91 -4.37
CA GLY A 6 -23.72 47.59 -3.11
C GLY A 6 -22.25 48.01 -3.20
N GLY A 7 -21.76 48.55 -2.10
CA GLY A 7 -20.38 48.99 -1.94
C GLY A 7 -19.37 47.86 -2.15
N PRO A 8 -18.10 48.20 -2.35
CA PRO A 8 -17.05 47.21 -2.55
C PRO A 8 -16.96 46.32 -1.31
N ALA A 9 -16.84 45.00 -1.54
CA ALA A 9 -16.57 44.03 -0.49
C ALA A 9 -15.39 44.54 0.35
N GLU A 10 -15.59 44.70 1.64
CA GLU A 10 -14.53 45.04 2.59
C GLU A 10 -13.36 44.07 2.36
N ASN A 11 -12.18 44.63 2.11
CA ASN A 11 -10.91 43.89 2.09
C ASN A 11 -10.65 43.38 3.51
N GLN A 12 -11.24 42.27 3.88
CA GLN A 12 -10.91 41.60 5.11
C GLN A 12 -9.51 41.02 4.98
N GLU A 13 -8.63 41.34 5.91
CA GLU A 13 -7.26 40.83 5.93
C GLU A 13 -7.24 39.32 6.21
N PRO A 14 -6.36 38.55 5.51
CA PRO A 14 -6.25 37.13 5.77
C PRO A 14 -5.85 36.86 7.22
N THR A 15 -6.43 35.85 7.84
CA THR A 15 -6.13 35.45 9.23
C THR A 15 -4.74 34.85 9.33
N LEU A 16 -3.87 35.47 10.15
CA LEU A 16 -2.52 34.95 10.43
C LEU A 16 -2.62 33.74 11.36
N LEU A 17 -2.06 32.60 10.95
CA LEU A 17 -2.04 31.36 11.74
C LEU A 17 -0.70 31.16 12.46
N GLU A 18 0.39 31.48 11.81
CA GLU A 18 1.77 31.38 12.33
C GLU A 18 2.70 32.31 11.58
N THR A 19 3.80 32.68 12.21
CA THR A 19 4.81 33.58 11.63
C THR A 19 6.19 33.04 11.85
N ASP A 20 6.98 32.98 10.81
CA ASP A 20 8.42 32.71 10.84
C ASP A 20 8.81 31.49 11.69
N VAL A 21 8.15 30.35 11.42
CA VAL A 21 8.44 29.07 12.09
C VAL A 21 9.21 28.13 11.15
N PRO A 22 10.08 27.22 11.66
CA PRO A 22 10.64 26.13 10.86
C PRO A 22 9.54 25.31 10.21
N LEU A 23 9.75 24.82 8.98
CA LEU A 23 8.72 24.08 8.27
C LEU A 23 8.23 22.85 9.03
N SER A 24 9.12 22.13 9.71
CA SER A 24 8.77 20.96 10.55
C SER A 24 7.89 21.31 11.76
N GLN A 25 7.84 22.59 12.17
CA GLN A 25 7.03 23.07 13.29
C GLN A 25 5.72 23.74 12.85
N SER A 26 5.49 23.84 11.53
CA SER A 26 4.30 24.50 10.98
C SER A 26 3.00 23.82 11.43
N VAL A 27 1.97 24.65 11.58
CA VAL A 27 0.59 24.23 11.89
C VAL A 27 0.04 23.19 10.92
N ILE A 28 0.54 23.16 9.68
CA ILE A 28 0.07 22.24 8.62
C ILE A 28 0.19 20.78 9.05
N TRP A 29 1.25 20.39 9.76
CA TRP A 29 1.43 19.02 10.23
C TRP A 29 0.41 18.59 11.27
N ARG A 30 -0.06 19.53 12.08
CA ARG A 30 -1.16 19.28 13.02
C ARG A 30 -2.47 19.08 12.24
N LEU A 31 -2.79 19.96 11.30
CA LEU A 31 -3.99 19.87 10.47
C LEU A 31 -4.04 18.54 9.70
N GLN A 32 -2.89 18.08 9.19
CA GLN A 32 -2.80 16.79 8.51
C GLN A 32 -3.07 15.62 9.44
N ARG A 33 -2.48 15.59 10.63
CA ARG A 33 -2.77 14.55 11.63
C ARG A 33 -4.26 14.52 12.01
N ASP A 34 -4.86 15.69 12.19
CA ASP A 34 -6.28 15.82 12.52
C ASP A 34 -7.16 15.26 11.39
N PHE A 35 -6.80 15.47 10.13
CA PHE A 35 -7.48 14.89 8.98
C PHE A 35 -7.49 13.35 9.04
N TYR A 36 -6.32 12.71 9.20
CA TYR A 36 -6.22 11.26 9.29
C TYR A 36 -6.94 10.69 10.52
N ALA A 37 -6.83 11.35 11.67
CA ALA A 37 -7.52 10.94 12.89
C ALA A 37 -9.05 10.98 12.75
N GLN A 38 -9.59 11.96 12.04
CA GLN A 38 -11.03 12.11 11.82
C GLN A 38 -11.57 11.15 10.75
N ARG A 39 -10.80 10.87 9.71
CA ARG A 39 -11.26 10.04 8.58
C ARG A 39 -11.12 8.55 8.83
N GLY A 40 -10.12 8.13 9.58
CA GLY A 40 -9.85 6.71 9.79
C GLY A 40 -9.75 5.95 8.46
N LEU A 41 -10.34 4.75 8.36
CA LEU A 41 -10.35 3.95 7.13
C LEU A 41 -10.93 4.67 5.90
N LYS A 42 -11.84 5.62 6.09
CA LYS A 42 -12.47 6.36 4.98
C LYS A 42 -11.48 7.16 4.14
N ALA A 43 -10.31 7.52 4.70
CA ALA A 43 -9.26 8.18 3.94
C ALA A 43 -8.83 7.34 2.71
N TRP A 44 -8.85 6.02 2.82
CA TRP A 44 -8.45 5.09 1.77
C TRP A 44 -9.63 4.43 1.05
N THR A 45 -10.73 4.11 1.75
CA THR A 45 -11.90 3.45 1.14
C THR A 45 -12.75 4.38 0.29
N GLU A 46 -12.65 5.70 0.48
CA GLU A 46 -13.28 6.73 -0.35
C GLU A 46 -12.30 7.29 -1.41
N ASP A 47 -11.17 6.61 -1.67
CA ASP A 47 -10.14 7.03 -2.63
C ASP A 47 -9.59 8.46 -2.42
N LEU A 48 -9.65 8.96 -1.19
CA LEU A 48 -9.14 10.29 -0.86
C LEU A 48 -7.61 10.31 -0.87
N VAL A 49 -6.98 9.20 -0.45
CA VAL A 49 -5.53 9.04 -0.44
C VAL A 49 -5.14 7.92 -1.40
N PRO A 50 -4.28 8.18 -2.40
CA PRO A 50 -3.79 7.15 -3.30
C PRO A 50 -3.03 6.06 -2.53
N SER A 51 -3.42 4.79 -2.69
CA SER A 51 -2.77 3.68 -1.99
C SER A 51 -2.47 2.46 -2.87
N TYR A 52 -3.00 2.39 -4.09
CA TYR A 52 -2.90 1.19 -4.93
C TYR A 52 -1.46 0.79 -5.22
N ILE A 53 -0.56 1.74 -5.52
CA ILE A 53 0.84 1.46 -5.90
C ILE A 53 1.63 0.75 -4.78
N THR A 54 1.28 1.02 -3.51
CA THR A 54 1.91 0.40 -2.33
C THR A 54 1.09 -0.73 -1.73
N ASN A 55 -0.09 -1.05 -2.30
CA ASN A 55 -1.08 -1.91 -1.66
C ASN A 55 -1.66 -2.97 -2.61
N ASN A 56 -0.76 -3.67 -3.32
CA ASN A 56 -1.09 -4.71 -4.30
C ASN A 56 -0.19 -5.95 -4.13
N PRO A 57 -0.55 -7.11 -4.74
CA PRO A 57 0.22 -8.34 -4.59
C PRO A 57 1.65 -8.27 -5.14
N PHE A 58 1.90 -7.40 -6.12
CA PHE A 58 3.22 -7.26 -6.73
C PHE A 58 4.24 -6.68 -5.74
N ILE A 59 3.91 -5.54 -5.10
CA ILE A 59 4.81 -4.94 -4.11
C ILE A 59 4.94 -5.83 -2.87
N ALA A 60 3.85 -6.50 -2.45
CA ALA A 60 3.89 -7.44 -1.33
C ALA A 60 4.88 -8.60 -1.55
N GLU A 61 4.94 -9.16 -2.78
CA GLU A 61 5.90 -10.21 -3.13
C GLU A 61 7.33 -9.68 -3.14
N ILE A 62 7.56 -8.47 -3.63
CA ILE A 62 8.88 -7.81 -3.60
C ILE A 62 9.38 -7.70 -2.15
N TYR A 63 8.56 -7.15 -1.27
CA TYR A 63 8.92 -6.97 0.13
C TYR A 63 9.16 -8.30 0.84
N ALA A 64 8.29 -9.30 0.59
CA ALA A 64 8.47 -10.64 1.15
C ALA A 64 9.81 -11.26 0.74
N GLY A 65 10.22 -11.08 -0.52
CA GLY A 65 11.51 -11.54 -1.03
C GLY A 65 12.69 -10.86 -0.34
N ILE A 66 12.64 -9.54 -0.15
CA ILE A 66 13.71 -8.76 0.50
C ILE A 66 13.80 -9.14 1.98
N VAL A 67 12.67 -9.24 2.68
CA VAL A 67 12.61 -9.62 4.10
C VAL A 67 13.08 -11.05 4.33
N ALA A 68 12.72 -11.98 3.44
CA ALA A 68 13.26 -13.35 3.50
C ALA A 68 14.77 -13.39 3.29
N GLY A 69 15.31 -12.52 2.42
CA GLY A 69 16.75 -12.31 2.26
C GLY A 69 17.41 -11.82 3.56
N PHE A 70 16.80 -10.81 4.20
CA PHE A 70 17.31 -10.25 5.45
C PHE A 70 17.25 -11.26 6.61
N LEU A 71 16.18 -12.01 6.70
CA LEU A 71 16.03 -13.09 7.69
C LEU A 71 17.15 -14.14 7.51
N ARG A 72 17.45 -14.54 6.27
CA ARG A 72 18.52 -15.47 5.95
C ARG A 72 19.90 -14.92 6.33
N ASP A 73 20.18 -13.66 6.00
CA ASP A 73 21.43 -13.02 6.39
C ASP A 73 21.54 -12.96 7.93
N CYS A 74 20.46 -12.66 8.66
CA CYS A 74 20.43 -12.70 10.12
C CYS A 74 20.72 -14.10 10.70
N MET A 75 20.25 -15.16 10.02
CA MET A 75 20.48 -16.55 10.45
C MET A 75 21.90 -17.06 10.11
N SER A 76 22.53 -16.50 9.06
CA SER A 76 23.83 -16.97 8.56
C SER A 76 25.03 -16.47 9.37
N HIS A 77 24.87 -15.55 10.30
CA HIS A 77 25.97 -14.88 11.02
C HIS A 77 25.95 -15.04 12.56
N PRO A 78 25.75 -16.25 13.13
CA PRO A 78 25.80 -16.42 14.58
C PRO A 78 27.18 -16.14 15.18
N GLN A 79 28.24 -16.14 14.38
CA GLN A 79 29.65 -16.00 14.83
C GLN A 79 30.07 -14.55 15.08
N ARG A 80 29.24 -13.54 14.72
CA ARG A 80 29.59 -12.11 14.85
C ARG A 80 29.00 -11.44 16.12
N GLY A 81 28.64 -12.21 17.13
CA GLY A 81 28.15 -11.69 18.41
C GLY A 81 26.65 -11.31 18.40
N TYR A 82 25.91 -11.68 17.37
CA TYR A 82 24.46 -11.51 17.34
C TYR A 82 23.75 -12.70 17.97
N PRO A 83 22.69 -12.49 18.78
CA PRO A 83 21.86 -13.57 19.26
C PRO A 83 21.23 -14.35 18.09
N ALA A 84 21.14 -15.66 18.22
CA ALA A 84 20.38 -16.49 17.27
C ALA A 84 18.89 -16.13 17.34
N LEU A 85 18.21 -16.19 16.18
CA LEU A 85 16.77 -16.07 16.15
C LEU A 85 16.11 -17.26 16.85
N SER A 86 15.13 -16.98 17.68
CA SER A 86 14.31 -17.97 18.39
C SER A 86 12.86 -17.49 18.48
N PRO A 87 11.92 -18.35 18.91
CA PRO A 87 10.54 -17.91 19.16
C PRO A 87 10.42 -16.78 20.19
N GLU A 88 11.37 -16.70 21.15
CA GLU A 88 11.45 -15.64 22.17
C GLU A 88 12.13 -14.37 21.64
N GLN A 89 13.01 -14.52 20.66
CA GLN A 89 13.71 -13.44 19.98
C GLN A 89 13.53 -13.55 18.46
N PRO A 90 12.30 -13.40 17.95
CA PRO A 90 12.01 -13.48 16.52
C PRO A 90 12.50 -12.24 15.79
N LEU A 91 12.57 -12.33 14.44
CA LEU A 91 12.61 -11.14 13.60
C LEU A 91 11.31 -10.37 13.76
N ARG A 92 11.40 -9.14 14.22
CA ARG A 92 10.23 -8.26 14.36
C ARG A 92 10.09 -7.38 13.12
N ILE A 93 8.92 -7.45 12.49
CA ILE A 93 8.56 -6.59 11.36
C ILE A 93 7.56 -5.58 11.87
N LEU A 94 7.92 -4.31 11.84
CA LEU A 94 7.08 -3.19 12.24
C LEU A 94 6.63 -2.44 10.98
N GLU A 95 5.36 -2.48 10.68
CA GLU A 95 4.76 -1.66 9.62
C GLU A 95 4.24 -0.37 10.22
N LEU A 96 4.76 0.75 9.73
CA LEU A 96 4.31 2.10 10.10
C LEU A 96 3.19 2.52 9.16
N GLY A 97 2.08 3.02 9.71
CA GLY A 97 0.95 3.49 8.92
C GLY A 97 0.31 2.39 8.08
N ALA A 98 -0.06 1.26 8.69
CA ALA A 98 -0.63 0.10 7.99
C ALA A 98 -2.00 0.38 7.33
N GLY A 99 -2.67 1.49 7.69
CA GLY A 99 -3.89 1.98 7.07
C GLY A 99 -4.98 0.91 7.01
N THR A 100 -5.33 0.46 5.80
CA THR A 100 -6.37 -0.56 5.62
C THR A 100 -5.98 -1.97 6.07
N GLY A 101 -4.69 -2.26 6.28
CA GLY A 101 -4.17 -3.59 6.56
C GLY A 101 -4.05 -4.52 5.33
N LYS A 102 -4.44 -4.05 4.14
CA LYS A 102 -4.39 -4.86 2.92
C LYS A 102 -2.96 -5.27 2.56
N PHE A 103 -1.99 -4.34 2.67
CA PHE A 103 -0.60 -4.66 2.41
C PHE A 103 -0.09 -5.74 3.38
N SER A 104 -0.36 -5.59 4.69
CA SER A 104 0.02 -6.58 5.71
C SER A 104 -0.50 -7.97 5.39
N TYR A 105 -1.79 -8.07 5.04
CA TYR A 105 -2.41 -9.33 4.62
C TYR A 105 -1.71 -9.93 3.41
N LEU A 106 -1.55 -9.16 2.34
CA LEU A 106 -0.89 -9.62 1.11
C LEU A 106 0.56 -10.01 1.35
N PHE A 107 1.29 -9.22 2.14
CA PHE A 107 2.68 -9.50 2.50
C PHE A 107 2.83 -10.83 3.25
N LEU A 108 2.01 -11.06 4.28
CA LEU A 108 2.03 -12.31 5.05
C LEU A 108 1.64 -13.52 4.19
N ARG A 109 0.66 -13.36 3.29
CA ARG A 109 0.28 -14.38 2.30
C ARG A 109 1.42 -14.73 1.33
N LYS A 110 2.32 -13.79 1.02
CA LYS A 110 3.50 -14.02 0.19
C LYS A 110 4.70 -14.53 0.98
N LEU A 111 4.89 -14.02 2.20
CA LEU A 111 6.02 -14.39 3.04
C LEU A 111 5.93 -15.83 3.55
N ALA A 112 4.77 -16.26 4.06
CA ALA A 112 4.61 -17.57 4.68
C ALA A 112 5.01 -18.74 3.76
N PRO A 113 4.50 -18.88 2.52
CA PRO A 113 4.92 -19.96 1.62
C PRO A 113 6.39 -19.80 1.16
N LEU A 114 6.89 -18.56 1.04
CA LEU A 114 8.29 -18.33 0.69
C LEU A 114 9.24 -18.85 1.77
N LEU A 115 8.93 -18.61 3.05
CA LEU A 115 9.71 -19.13 4.18
C LEU A 115 9.59 -20.65 4.28
N GLN A 116 8.39 -21.19 4.11
CA GLN A 116 8.17 -22.65 4.09
C GLN A 116 9.00 -23.32 3.01
N GLY A 117 9.04 -22.79 1.78
CA GLY A 117 9.86 -23.29 0.69
C GLY A 117 11.36 -23.22 0.93
N GLN A 118 11.80 -22.40 1.91
CA GLN A 118 13.20 -22.28 2.35
C GLN A 118 13.49 -23.04 3.65
N ASN A 119 12.53 -23.82 4.18
CA ASN A 119 12.60 -24.51 5.47
C ASN A 119 12.85 -23.55 6.65
N ILE A 120 12.35 -22.33 6.58
CA ILE A 120 12.41 -21.34 7.66
C ILE A 120 11.08 -21.33 8.39
N PRO A 121 11.04 -21.63 9.69
CA PRO A 121 9.79 -21.64 10.45
C PRO A 121 9.18 -20.24 10.58
N LEU A 122 7.88 -20.10 10.30
CA LEU A 122 7.17 -18.83 10.35
C LEU A 122 7.12 -18.23 11.77
N HIS A 123 7.19 -19.06 12.81
CA HIS A 123 7.25 -18.60 14.21
C HIS A 123 8.52 -17.81 14.58
N LEU A 124 9.54 -17.78 13.70
CA LEU A 124 10.70 -16.89 13.84
C LEU A 124 10.40 -15.45 13.39
N VAL A 125 9.17 -15.16 12.99
CA VAL A 125 8.71 -13.83 12.56
C VAL A 125 7.57 -13.36 13.45
N ARG A 126 7.58 -12.09 13.82
CA ARG A 126 6.47 -11.35 14.44
C ARG A 126 6.22 -10.10 13.62
N TYR A 127 5.03 -9.99 13.09
CA TYR A 127 4.59 -8.83 12.31
C TYR A 127 3.68 -7.95 13.18
N CYS A 128 4.04 -6.70 13.36
CA CYS A 128 3.26 -5.71 14.08
C CYS A 128 2.73 -4.66 13.11
N MET A 129 1.44 -4.67 12.88
CA MET A 129 0.76 -3.59 12.17
C MET A 129 0.60 -2.41 13.11
N THR A 130 1.01 -1.21 12.66
CA THR A 130 0.85 -0.02 13.48
C THR A 130 0.24 1.15 12.70
N ASP A 131 -0.49 1.98 13.43
CA ASP A 131 -0.99 3.27 12.96
C ASP A 131 -1.14 4.22 14.15
N THR A 132 -1.41 5.48 13.89
CA THR A 132 -1.65 6.49 14.94
C THR A 132 -3.04 6.41 15.56
N SER A 133 -3.99 5.69 14.95
CA SER A 133 -5.40 5.62 15.31
C SER A 133 -5.76 4.33 16.06
N GLU A 134 -6.25 4.47 17.30
CA GLU A 134 -6.83 3.34 18.04
C GLU A 134 -8.07 2.75 17.34
N THR A 135 -8.82 3.57 16.62
CA THR A 135 -9.98 3.13 15.84
C THR A 135 -9.57 2.16 14.75
N LEU A 136 -8.51 2.46 14.00
CA LEU A 136 -7.97 1.53 12.98
C LEU A 136 -7.51 0.21 13.60
N VAL A 137 -6.82 0.26 14.73
CA VAL A 137 -6.40 -0.95 15.46
C VAL A 137 -7.60 -1.80 15.89
N ALA A 138 -8.69 -1.19 16.31
CA ALA A 138 -9.92 -1.90 16.68
C ALA A 138 -10.57 -2.57 15.44
N GLU A 139 -10.59 -1.89 14.30
CA GLU A 139 -11.11 -2.42 13.04
C GLU A 139 -10.26 -3.62 12.54
N TRP A 140 -8.93 -3.57 12.62
CA TRP A 140 -8.07 -4.71 12.29
C TRP A 140 -8.33 -5.93 13.19
N ARG A 141 -8.55 -5.70 14.49
CA ARG A 141 -8.90 -6.78 15.43
C ARG A 141 -10.22 -7.46 15.07
N ALA A 142 -11.16 -6.75 14.48
CA ALA A 142 -12.44 -7.29 14.03
C ALA A 142 -12.38 -7.92 12.62
N ASN A 143 -11.30 -7.71 11.87
CA ASN A 143 -11.19 -8.15 10.48
C ASN A 143 -10.89 -9.65 10.40
N SER A 144 -11.82 -10.42 9.81
CA SER A 144 -11.73 -11.88 9.68
C SER A 144 -10.58 -12.36 8.80
N TYR A 145 -10.14 -11.57 7.81
CA TYR A 145 -9.01 -11.91 6.94
C TYR A 145 -7.66 -11.95 7.66
N LEU A 146 -7.54 -11.19 8.75
CA LEU A 146 -6.31 -11.13 9.55
C LEU A 146 -6.25 -12.20 10.66
N GLN A 147 -7.39 -12.84 10.99
CA GLN A 147 -7.49 -13.73 12.16
C GLN A 147 -6.64 -15.00 12.06
N GLU A 148 -6.38 -15.51 10.86
CA GLU A 148 -5.50 -16.67 10.68
C GLU A 148 -4.07 -16.38 11.16
N PHE A 149 -3.56 -15.17 10.88
CA PHE A 149 -2.22 -14.74 11.31
C PHE A 149 -2.16 -14.34 12.78
N VAL A 150 -3.25 -13.77 13.30
CA VAL A 150 -3.37 -13.49 14.75
C VAL A 150 -3.39 -14.80 15.54
N SER A 151 -4.21 -15.77 15.13
CA SER A 151 -4.35 -17.06 15.80
C SER A 151 -3.07 -17.90 15.76
N SER A 152 -2.27 -17.77 14.68
CA SER A 152 -0.94 -18.40 14.60
C SER A 152 0.13 -17.68 15.42
N GLY A 153 -0.19 -16.55 16.05
CA GLY A 153 0.73 -15.73 16.83
C GLY A 153 1.78 -14.99 16.00
N VAL A 154 1.58 -14.87 14.69
CA VAL A 154 2.50 -14.17 13.77
C VAL A 154 2.18 -12.68 13.71
N LEU A 155 0.90 -12.31 13.81
CA LEU A 155 0.42 -10.93 13.63
C LEU A 155 -0.05 -10.35 14.97
N GLU A 156 0.41 -9.13 15.23
CA GLU A 156 -0.02 -8.30 16.36
C GLU A 156 -0.32 -6.86 15.89
N PHE A 157 -1.04 -6.10 16.72
CA PHE A 157 -1.46 -4.74 16.41
C PHE A 157 -1.08 -3.79 17.53
N ALA A 158 -0.58 -2.60 17.19
CA ALA A 158 -0.25 -1.57 18.16
C ALA A 158 -0.53 -0.16 17.62
N VAL A 159 -0.73 0.79 18.53
CA VAL A 159 -0.68 2.20 18.20
C VAL A 159 0.77 2.66 18.21
N PHE A 160 1.20 3.35 17.16
CA PHE A 160 2.54 3.88 17.05
C PHE A 160 2.52 5.22 16.31
N GLN A 161 3.14 6.23 16.88
CA GLN A 161 3.24 7.55 16.27
C GLN A 161 4.71 7.88 15.96
N ALA A 162 5.07 7.82 14.68
CA ALA A 162 6.40 8.21 14.23
C ALA A 162 6.70 9.68 14.60
N GLY A 163 7.96 9.98 14.91
CA GLY A 163 8.39 11.31 15.34
C GLY A 163 8.25 11.60 16.84
N GLN A 164 7.57 10.74 17.60
CA GLN A 164 7.49 10.83 19.06
C GLN A 164 8.48 9.91 19.76
N GLU A 165 8.72 10.16 21.05
CA GLU A 165 9.55 9.27 21.86
C GLU A 165 8.80 7.97 22.19
N HIS A 166 9.41 6.84 21.84
CA HIS A 166 8.88 5.52 22.13
C HIS A 166 9.88 4.71 22.97
N ARG A 167 9.40 4.20 24.09
CA ARG A 167 10.18 3.25 24.88
C ARG A 167 9.99 1.86 24.28
N GLN A 168 11.01 1.38 23.56
CA GLN A 168 11.01 0.01 23.03
C GLN A 168 11.34 -0.98 24.13
N GLU A 169 10.39 -1.84 24.49
CA GLU A 169 10.58 -2.85 25.54
C GLU A 169 11.30 -4.09 25.04
N THR A 170 11.24 -4.35 23.72
CA THR A 170 11.79 -5.59 23.12
C THR A 170 13.00 -5.32 22.26
N ARG A 171 14.09 -6.04 22.53
CA ARG A 171 15.31 -6.02 21.72
C ARG A 171 15.30 -7.15 20.68
N GLY A 172 16.06 -6.98 19.61
CA GLY A 172 16.26 -7.99 18.58
C GLY A 172 16.24 -7.44 17.16
N PRO A 173 16.60 -8.26 16.16
CA PRO A 173 16.64 -7.85 14.77
C PRO A 173 15.27 -7.39 14.30
N ARG A 174 15.26 -6.37 13.45
CA ARG A 174 14.03 -5.67 13.10
C ARG A 174 13.96 -5.33 11.63
N VAL A 175 12.76 -5.39 11.09
CA VAL A 175 12.40 -4.78 9.80
C VAL A 175 11.41 -3.66 10.09
N VAL A 176 11.62 -2.51 9.48
CA VAL A 176 10.67 -1.39 9.46
C VAL A 176 10.15 -1.25 8.05
N ILE A 177 8.83 -1.28 7.89
CA ILE A 177 8.15 -1.04 6.61
C ILE A 177 7.43 0.30 6.71
N ALA A 178 7.69 1.21 5.77
CA ALA A 178 7.08 2.53 5.72
C ALA A 178 6.72 2.87 4.27
N ASN A 179 5.44 2.75 3.93
CA ASN A 179 4.90 3.04 2.60
C ASN A 179 4.01 4.28 2.66
N TYR A 180 4.37 5.37 1.99
CA TYR A 180 3.66 6.65 2.06
C TYR A 180 3.49 7.15 3.50
N VAL A 181 4.58 7.07 4.28
CA VAL A 181 4.63 7.51 5.67
C VAL A 181 5.59 8.67 5.86
N PHE A 182 6.78 8.57 5.27
CA PHE A 182 7.83 9.58 5.51
C PHE A 182 7.51 10.92 4.84
N ASP A 183 6.76 10.91 3.74
CA ASP A 183 6.24 12.09 3.06
C ASP A 183 5.18 12.86 3.88
N SER A 184 4.59 12.19 4.85
CA SER A 184 3.56 12.71 5.75
C SER A 184 4.08 13.06 7.15
N LEU A 185 5.37 12.92 7.40
CA LEU A 185 6.02 13.32 8.65
C LEU A 185 6.64 14.72 8.54
N PRO A 186 6.71 15.49 9.65
CA PRO A 186 7.34 16.79 9.66
C PRO A 186 8.79 16.74 9.15
N GLN A 187 9.11 17.59 8.18
CA GLN A 187 10.44 17.75 7.61
C GLN A 187 10.86 19.22 7.68
N ASP A 188 12.14 19.47 7.94
CA ASP A 188 12.74 20.77 7.73
C ASP A 188 13.07 20.96 6.24
N ALA A 189 13.29 22.21 5.83
CA ALA A 189 13.73 22.51 4.49
C ALA A 189 14.84 23.55 4.51
N PHE A 190 15.81 23.39 3.61
CA PHE A 190 16.99 24.25 3.52
C PHE A 190 17.24 24.70 2.08
N ALA A 191 17.61 25.98 1.94
CA ALA A 191 18.21 26.50 0.72
C ALA A 191 19.73 26.36 0.81
N VAL A 192 20.34 25.72 -0.16
CA VAL A 192 21.79 25.71 -0.38
C VAL A 192 22.09 26.71 -1.49
N GLN A 193 22.86 27.74 -1.21
CA GLN A 193 23.31 28.68 -2.21
C GLN A 193 24.56 29.44 -1.75
N GLY A 194 25.46 29.78 -2.70
CA GLY A 194 26.64 30.57 -2.44
C GLY A 194 27.58 29.95 -1.39
N GLY A 195 27.59 28.63 -1.22
CA GLY A 195 28.36 27.93 -0.21
C GLY A 195 27.80 28.04 1.20
N GLY A 196 26.58 28.58 1.36
CA GLY A 196 25.82 28.67 2.61
C GLY A 196 24.65 27.74 2.67
N ILE A 197 24.18 27.48 3.89
CA ILE A 197 22.92 26.77 4.15
C ILE A 197 21.98 27.68 4.93
N HIS A 198 20.72 27.74 4.50
CA HIS A 198 19.71 28.61 5.08
C HIS A 198 18.43 27.80 5.30
N GLU A 199 17.88 27.82 6.51
CA GLU A 199 16.62 27.18 6.84
C GLU A 199 15.46 27.97 6.25
N PHE A 200 14.53 27.28 5.58
CA PHE A 200 13.24 27.86 5.21
C PHE A 200 12.34 27.97 6.43
N ARG A 201 11.85 29.17 6.63
CA ARG A 201 10.88 29.50 7.68
C ARG A 201 9.58 29.93 6.99
N VAL A 202 8.46 29.43 7.48
CA VAL A 202 7.15 29.63 6.87
C VAL A 202 6.30 30.57 7.72
N THR A 203 5.60 31.46 7.04
CA THR A 203 4.46 32.23 7.56
C THR A 203 3.22 31.75 6.86
N THR A 204 2.21 31.31 7.61
CA THR A 204 0.97 30.73 7.07
C THR A 204 -0.22 31.63 7.44
N THR A 205 -1.02 31.96 6.42
CA THR A 205 -2.29 32.69 6.57
C THR A 205 -3.44 31.89 6.00
N ALA A 206 -4.63 32.03 6.58
CA ALA A 206 -5.87 31.46 6.06
C ALA A 206 -6.71 32.53 5.33
N ALA A 207 -7.64 32.08 4.49
CA ALA A 207 -8.66 32.94 3.92
C ALA A 207 -9.50 33.65 5.02
N VAL A 208 -10.19 34.67 4.63
CA VAL A 208 -10.73 35.75 5.47
C VAL A 208 -11.59 35.32 6.66
N ASP A 209 -12.30 34.23 6.60
CA ASP A 209 -13.22 33.78 7.68
C ASP A 209 -12.55 32.78 8.65
N GLY A 210 -11.28 32.48 8.46
CA GLY A 210 -10.50 31.59 9.33
C GLY A 210 -10.96 30.12 9.33
N GLN A 211 -11.95 29.76 8.52
CA GLN A 211 -12.37 28.37 8.36
C GLN A 211 -11.45 27.67 7.34
N ILE A 212 -10.71 26.68 7.82
CA ILE A 212 -9.83 25.86 6.99
C ILE A 212 -10.56 24.58 6.67
N GLN A 213 -11.05 24.45 5.44
CA GLN A 213 -11.65 23.22 4.92
C GLN A 213 -10.65 22.42 4.08
N SER A 214 -9.63 23.11 3.55
CA SER A 214 -8.63 22.57 2.65
C SER A 214 -7.31 23.30 2.83
N PHE A 215 -6.19 22.64 2.60
CA PHE A 215 -4.88 23.30 2.52
C PHE A 215 -4.80 24.31 1.36
N LYS A 216 -5.70 24.24 0.37
CA LYS A 216 -5.84 25.24 -0.69
C LYS A 216 -6.34 26.59 -0.18
N ASP A 217 -6.95 26.63 1.00
CA ASP A 217 -7.40 27.87 1.67
C ASP A 217 -6.25 28.59 2.37
N LEU A 218 -5.08 27.94 2.45
CA LEU A 218 -3.88 28.50 3.07
C LEU A 218 -3.00 29.21 2.05
N ARG A 219 -2.29 30.23 2.54
CA ARG A 219 -1.22 30.92 1.80
C ARG A 219 0.07 30.76 2.57
N PHE A 220 1.11 30.37 1.88
CA PHE A 220 2.45 30.18 2.44
C PHE A 220 3.37 31.26 1.90
N SER A 221 4.13 31.88 2.77
CA SER A 221 5.28 32.71 2.38
C SER A 221 6.51 32.20 3.10
N TYR A 222 7.60 32.09 2.36
CA TYR A 222 8.85 31.53 2.86
C TYR A 222 9.91 32.64 2.99
N GLN A 223 10.65 32.61 4.08
CA GLN A 223 11.87 33.36 4.28
C GLN A 223 13.00 32.39 4.59
N THR A 224 14.24 32.79 4.35
CA THR A 224 15.40 31.96 4.67
C THR A 224 16.24 32.63 5.75
N SER A 225 16.67 31.82 6.72
CA SER A 225 17.55 32.24 7.81
C SER A 225 18.83 31.41 7.81
N ALA A 226 19.99 32.07 7.91
CA ALA A 226 21.26 31.35 7.97
C ALA A 226 21.32 30.46 9.22
N VAL A 227 21.79 29.23 9.05
CA VAL A 227 21.89 28.28 10.17
C VAL A 227 23.33 28.08 10.62
N SER A 228 23.47 27.78 11.91
CA SER A 228 24.75 27.39 12.50
C SER A 228 25.22 26.03 11.93
N PRO A 229 26.54 25.79 11.84
CA PRO A 229 27.07 24.47 11.55
C PRO A 229 26.63 23.37 12.55
N GLN A 230 26.17 23.77 13.74
CA GLN A 230 25.62 22.90 14.78
C GLN A 230 24.12 23.15 14.94
N HIS A 231 23.39 23.11 13.84
CA HIS A 231 21.94 23.37 13.80
C HIS A 231 21.13 22.33 14.59
N TYR A 232 21.47 21.06 14.41
CA TYR A 232 20.84 19.95 15.14
C TYR A 232 21.68 19.50 16.34
N PRO A 233 21.05 19.01 17.42
CA PRO A 233 21.78 18.33 18.52
C PRO A 233 22.51 17.07 18.06
N ASN A 234 22.08 16.45 16.96
CA ASN A 234 22.69 15.26 16.41
C ASN A 234 23.83 15.64 15.44
N LYS A 235 25.04 15.19 15.77
CA LYS A 235 26.25 15.48 14.98
C LYS A 235 26.15 14.91 13.55
N ASP A 236 25.64 13.68 13.40
CA ASP A 236 25.54 13.03 12.09
C ASP A 236 24.63 13.82 11.12
N TRP A 237 23.59 14.45 11.65
CA TRP A 237 22.67 15.28 10.85
C TRP A 237 23.33 16.57 10.37
N ASN A 238 24.14 17.19 11.23
CA ASN A 238 24.92 18.37 10.84
C ASN A 238 25.99 18.03 9.80
N GLU A 239 26.60 16.85 9.88
CA GLU A 239 27.55 16.36 8.87
C GLU A 239 26.87 16.15 7.51
N ILE A 240 25.61 15.67 7.46
CA ILE A 240 24.84 15.55 6.23
C ILE A 240 24.56 16.93 5.62
N LEU A 241 24.12 17.90 6.43
CA LEU A 241 23.91 19.27 5.97
C LEU A 241 25.21 19.90 5.44
N GLU A 242 26.33 19.65 6.10
CA GLU A 242 27.65 20.13 5.66
C GLU A 242 28.08 19.51 4.33
N GLN A 243 27.76 18.23 4.08
CA GLN A 243 27.97 17.60 2.78
C GLN A 243 27.17 18.31 1.69
N TYR A 244 25.89 18.61 1.92
CA TYR A 244 25.07 19.36 0.96
C TYR A 244 25.63 20.76 0.72
N ARG A 245 26.04 21.48 1.78
CA ARG A 245 26.66 22.81 1.68
C ARG A 245 27.89 22.81 0.77
N THR A 246 28.71 21.76 0.86
CA THR A 246 29.98 21.68 0.13
C THR A 246 29.87 21.13 -1.29
N ARG A 247 28.84 20.31 -1.55
CA ARG A 247 28.72 19.59 -2.83
C ARG A 247 27.69 20.21 -3.77
N LEU A 248 26.65 20.86 -3.23
CA LEU A 248 25.59 21.48 -4.03
C LEU A 248 25.89 22.97 -4.19
N SER A 249 25.76 23.49 -5.40
CA SER A 249 25.93 24.92 -5.70
C SER A 249 24.66 25.71 -5.39
N THR A 250 23.50 25.17 -5.78
CA THR A 250 22.17 25.71 -5.54
C THR A 250 21.18 24.54 -5.46
N ALA A 251 20.42 24.44 -4.37
CA ALA A 251 19.40 23.41 -4.20
C ALA A 251 18.40 23.81 -3.12
N THR A 252 17.20 23.28 -3.19
CA THR A 252 16.27 23.21 -2.05
C THR A 252 16.24 21.77 -1.54
N VAL A 253 16.59 21.59 -0.29
CA VAL A 253 16.78 20.27 0.32
C VAL A 253 15.77 20.11 1.47
N THR A 254 14.89 19.13 1.39
CA THR A 254 14.11 18.69 2.55
C THR A 254 15.00 17.86 3.47
N PHE A 255 14.80 17.97 4.77
CA PHE A 255 15.56 17.20 5.76
C PHE A 255 14.61 16.43 6.68
N PRO A 256 14.62 15.09 6.62
CA PRO A 256 13.62 14.24 7.26
C PRO A 256 13.93 14.02 8.77
N ALA A 257 14.01 15.10 9.55
CA ALA A 257 14.41 15.05 10.96
C ALA A 257 13.53 14.13 11.80
N SER A 258 12.20 14.18 11.63
CA SER A 258 11.26 13.30 12.36
C SER A 258 11.43 11.84 11.98
N THR A 259 11.66 11.55 10.70
CA THR A 259 11.96 10.20 10.21
C THR A 259 13.25 9.65 10.81
N LEU A 260 14.35 10.44 10.74
CA LEU A 260 15.64 10.05 11.30
C LEU A 260 15.58 9.84 12.81
N HIS A 261 14.80 10.67 13.52
CA HIS A 261 14.56 10.49 14.96
C HIS A 261 13.88 9.13 15.23
N THR A 262 12.81 8.82 14.52
CA THR A 262 12.08 7.53 14.64
C THR A 262 13.00 6.34 14.34
N LEU A 263 13.72 6.39 13.21
CA LEU A 263 14.62 5.31 12.79
C LEU A 263 15.78 5.11 13.78
N ARG A 264 16.30 6.17 14.39
CA ARG A 264 17.30 6.07 15.45
C ARG A 264 16.75 5.31 16.66
N GLN A 265 15.57 5.69 17.17
CA GLN A 265 14.95 5.03 18.33
C GLN A 265 14.69 3.53 18.06
N LEU A 266 14.17 3.21 16.87
CA LEU A 266 13.94 1.83 16.47
C LEU A 266 15.26 1.06 16.31
N GLY A 267 16.29 1.71 15.81
CA GLY A 267 17.63 1.15 15.64
C GLY A 267 18.35 0.87 16.96
N ASP A 268 18.18 1.72 17.99
CA ASP A 268 18.79 1.57 19.32
C ASP A 268 18.35 0.26 20.01
N SER A 269 17.18 -0.30 19.64
CA SER A 269 16.65 -1.57 20.17
C SER A 269 16.79 -2.75 19.20
N SER A 270 17.45 -2.57 18.06
CA SER A 270 17.56 -3.59 16.99
C SER A 270 18.72 -4.56 17.14
N ASP A 271 19.49 -4.46 18.23
CA ASP A 271 20.74 -5.19 18.44
C ASP A 271 21.72 -5.05 17.24
N GLY A 272 21.73 -3.85 16.64
CA GLY A 272 22.57 -3.53 15.47
C GLY A 272 22.12 -4.16 14.15
N ARG A 273 20.92 -4.76 14.08
CA ARG A 273 20.36 -5.39 12.86
C ARG A 273 18.99 -4.83 12.56
N MET A 274 18.92 -3.79 11.74
CA MET A 274 17.66 -3.23 11.29
C MET A 274 17.67 -3.05 9.77
N LEU A 275 16.63 -3.58 9.11
CA LEU A 275 16.30 -3.27 7.73
C LEU A 275 15.13 -2.27 7.71
N VAL A 276 15.28 -1.19 6.98
CA VAL A 276 14.18 -0.26 6.66
C VAL A 276 13.82 -0.44 5.20
N LEU A 277 12.57 -0.74 4.90
CA LEU A 277 11.98 -0.70 3.57
C LEU A 277 11.03 0.48 3.52
N ALA A 278 11.39 1.50 2.76
CA ALA A 278 10.60 2.71 2.62
C ALA A 278 10.26 2.96 1.16
N ALA A 279 8.99 3.18 0.88
CA ALA A 279 8.52 3.50 -0.45
C ALA A 279 7.65 4.75 -0.41
N ASP A 280 8.17 5.81 -0.99
CA ASP A 280 7.56 7.13 -1.00
C ASP A 280 7.92 7.89 -2.29
N LYS A 281 7.21 8.99 -2.54
CA LYS A 281 7.64 10.00 -3.49
C LYS A 281 8.85 10.72 -2.90
N GLY A 282 10.04 10.52 -3.46
CA GLY A 282 11.26 11.02 -2.85
C GLY A 282 12.44 11.14 -3.81
N ILE A 283 13.51 11.73 -3.31
CA ILE A 283 14.78 11.90 -4.03
C ILE A 283 15.83 11.01 -3.38
N ALA A 284 16.36 10.06 -4.15
CA ALA A 284 17.29 9.05 -3.68
C ALA A 284 18.76 9.33 -4.04
N HIS A 285 19.02 10.31 -4.92
CA HIS A 285 20.36 10.67 -5.38
C HIS A 285 20.63 12.15 -5.16
N GLU A 286 21.84 12.48 -4.69
CA GLU A 286 22.25 13.86 -4.38
C GLU A 286 22.16 14.79 -5.60
N GLU A 287 22.49 14.30 -6.79
CA GLU A 287 22.43 15.06 -8.04
C GLU A 287 21.01 15.54 -8.39
N ASP A 288 20.00 14.77 -8.01
CA ASP A 288 18.59 15.12 -8.29
C ASP A 288 18.08 16.22 -7.35
N LEU A 289 18.72 16.46 -6.20
CA LEU A 289 18.37 17.55 -5.31
C LEU A 289 18.57 18.93 -5.96
N ALA A 290 19.55 19.05 -6.85
CA ALA A 290 19.81 20.29 -7.58
C ALA A 290 18.70 20.64 -8.58
N LEU A 291 17.85 19.66 -8.94
CA LEU A 291 16.72 19.83 -9.87
C LEU A 291 15.43 20.19 -9.15
N ALA A 292 15.41 20.19 -7.81
CA ALA A 292 14.24 20.50 -7.01
C ALA A 292 13.79 21.97 -7.20
N ALA A 293 12.54 22.24 -6.83
CA ALA A 293 11.97 23.58 -6.86
C ALA A 293 12.80 24.55 -5.98
N ARG A 294 12.72 25.85 -6.26
CA ARG A 294 13.46 26.89 -5.51
C ARG A 294 12.94 27.07 -4.09
N GLU A 295 11.70 26.65 -3.83
CA GLU A 295 11.05 26.73 -2.51
C GLU A 295 10.45 25.35 -2.17
N PRO A 296 10.24 25.03 -0.89
CA PRO A 296 9.55 23.81 -0.48
C PRO A 296 8.17 23.73 -1.11
N SER A 297 7.85 22.58 -1.71
CA SER A 297 6.55 22.33 -2.30
C SER A 297 5.78 21.28 -1.52
N LEU A 298 4.46 21.46 -1.47
CA LEU A 298 3.50 20.51 -0.90
C LEU A 298 2.63 19.97 -2.03
N ASP A 299 2.53 18.65 -2.15
CA ASP A 299 1.63 18.00 -3.11
C ASP A 299 0.28 17.75 -2.44
N PHE A 300 -0.75 18.45 -2.89
CA PHE A 300 -2.09 18.35 -2.30
C PHE A 300 -2.88 17.18 -2.88
N HIS A 301 -3.53 16.42 -1.99
CA HIS A 301 -4.41 15.29 -2.31
C HIS A 301 -5.82 15.52 -1.74
N ALA A 302 -6.79 14.70 -2.15
CA ALA A 302 -8.17 14.77 -1.66
C ALA A 302 -8.77 16.18 -1.71
N ASP A 303 -8.63 16.85 -2.86
CA ASP A 303 -9.05 18.25 -3.06
C ASP A 303 -8.36 19.25 -2.11
N GLY A 304 -7.15 18.92 -1.66
CA GLY A 304 -6.36 19.72 -0.75
C GLY A 304 -6.65 19.49 0.73
N ARG A 305 -7.32 18.39 1.08
CA ARG A 305 -7.56 18.04 2.49
C ARG A 305 -6.39 17.35 3.18
N CYS A 306 -5.46 16.81 2.40
CA CYS A 306 -4.17 16.33 2.87
C CYS A 306 -3.08 16.67 1.85
N PHE A 307 -1.83 16.50 2.27
CA PHE A 307 -0.67 16.76 1.42
C PHE A 307 0.42 15.73 1.67
N SER A 308 1.38 15.67 0.75
CA SER A 308 2.66 15.02 0.93
C SER A 308 3.81 15.98 0.63
N GLN A 309 4.96 15.71 1.23
CA GLN A 309 6.20 16.43 0.96
C GLN A 309 7.27 15.44 0.50
N VAL A 310 7.98 15.78 -0.59
CA VAL A 310 9.02 14.92 -1.17
C VAL A 310 10.04 14.49 -0.10
N VAL A 311 10.27 13.19 0.04
CA VAL A 311 11.20 12.60 1.00
C VAL A 311 12.62 12.67 0.48
N ASN A 312 13.56 13.13 1.30
CA ASN A 312 14.97 13.06 0.99
C ASN A 312 15.57 11.71 1.44
N PHE A 313 15.50 10.73 0.56
CA PHE A 313 16.09 9.40 0.77
C PHE A 313 17.61 9.41 0.75
N ASP A 314 18.24 10.37 0.05
CA ASP A 314 19.69 10.55 0.08
C ASP A 314 20.18 10.89 1.50
N ALA A 315 19.47 11.79 2.22
CA ALA A 315 19.79 12.10 3.62
C ALA A 315 19.66 10.87 4.53
N ILE A 316 18.60 10.07 4.34
CA ILE A 316 18.42 8.82 5.10
C ILE A 316 19.56 7.84 4.77
N GLY A 317 19.91 7.68 3.51
CA GLY A 317 21.01 6.82 3.07
C GLY A 317 22.37 7.25 3.67
N LYS A 318 22.67 8.55 3.63
CA LYS A 318 23.88 9.11 4.24
C LYS A 318 23.95 8.84 5.75
N TYR A 319 22.82 8.99 6.46
CA TYR A 319 22.74 8.68 7.88
C TYR A 319 23.09 7.22 8.21
N PHE A 320 22.52 6.26 7.46
CA PHE A 320 22.84 4.84 7.65
C PHE A 320 24.30 4.52 7.29
N CYS A 321 24.79 5.03 6.16
CA CYS A 321 26.18 4.83 5.71
C CYS A 321 27.19 5.43 6.69
N ALA A 322 26.94 6.60 7.26
CA ALA A 322 27.82 7.21 8.26
C ALA A 322 27.99 6.35 9.52
N LYS A 323 26.99 5.51 9.83
CA LYS A 323 27.03 4.54 10.94
C LYS A 323 27.61 3.17 10.56
N GLY A 324 28.21 3.03 9.37
CA GLY A 324 28.73 1.77 8.87
C GLY A 324 27.68 0.83 8.30
N GLY A 325 26.44 1.27 8.19
CA GLY A 325 25.34 0.56 7.55
C GLY A 325 25.36 0.64 6.03
N LYS A 326 24.26 0.27 5.39
CA LYS A 326 24.13 0.22 3.93
C LYS A 326 22.86 0.94 3.47
N ALA A 327 22.92 1.53 2.28
CA ALA A 327 21.79 2.10 1.57
C ALA A 327 21.67 1.44 0.19
N PHE A 328 20.52 0.90 -0.12
CA PHE A 328 20.16 0.40 -1.44
C PHE A 328 19.04 1.28 -1.97
N VAL A 329 19.33 1.98 -3.04
CA VAL A 329 18.41 2.92 -3.69
C VAL A 329 18.21 2.52 -5.14
N PRO A 330 17.08 2.89 -5.77
CA PRO A 330 16.86 2.65 -7.19
C PRO A 330 17.97 3.29 -8.02
N SER A 331 18.42 2.62 -9.08
CA SER A 331 19.43 3.16 -10.01
C SER A 331 18.87 4.25 -10.94
N LYS A 332 17.55 4.45 -10.94
CA LYS A 332 16.82 5.42 -11.75
C LYS A 332 15.91 6.22 -10.82
N HIS A 333 15.66 7.48 -11.17
CA HIS A 333 14.63 8.26 -10.52
C HIS A 333 13.24 7.77 -10.97
N PHE A 334 12.37 7.47 -10.01
CA PHE A 334 10.97 7.15 -10.23
C PHE A 334 10.08 8.29 -9.75
N THR A 335 9.09 8.64 -10.55
CA THR A 335 8.27 9.83 -10.32
C THR A 335 7.25 9.64 -9.18
N ASN A 336 6.64 8.45 -9.10
CA ASN A 336 5.55 8.21 -8.16
C ASN A 336 6.01 7.48 -6.90
N LEU A 337 6.96 6.55 -7.01
CA LEU A 337 7.37 5.71 -5.90
C LEU A 337 8.83 5.27 -6.03
N ASN A 338 9.66 5.73 -5.10
CA ASN A 338 11.01 5.23 -4.93
C ASN A 338 11.05 4.24 -3.75
N LEU A 339 11.28 2.96 -4.03
CA LEU A 339 11.48 1.94 -3.00
C LEU A 339 12.96 1.91 -2.63
N CYS A 340 13.27 2.32 -1.40
CA CYS A 340 14.62 2.32 -0.84
C CYS A 340 14.73 1.31 0.30
N ALA A 341 15.91 0.73 0.47
CA ALA A 341 16.23 -0.16 1.58
C ALA A 341 17.49 0.32 2.31
N PHE A 342 17.38 0.50 3.63
CA PHE A 342 18.49 0.93 4.46
C PHE A 342 18.77 -0.12 5.53
N ILE A 343 20.04 -0.47 5.74
CA ILE A 343 20.41 -1.48 6.72
C ILE A 343 21.33 -0.85 7.78
N GLN A 344 20.90 -0.93 9.03
CA GLN A 344 21.78 -0.75 10.17
C GLN A 344 22.45 -2.08 10.47
N CYS A 345 23.79 -2.09 10.50
CA CYS A 345 24.59 -3.27 10.77
C CYS A 345 25.95 -2.86 11.34
N ASN A 346 26.73 -3.81 11.83
CA ASN A 346 28.11 -3.54 12.20
C ASN A 346 28.98 -3.32 10.95
N PRO A 347 30.02 -2.49 11.04
CA PRO A 347 30.96 -2.32 9.95
C PRO A 347 31.55 -3.66 9.49
N GLY A 348 31.55 -3.88 8.19
CA GLY A 348 32.03 -5.12 7.57
C GLY A 348 31.02 -6.27 7.51
N ASP A 349 29.80 -6.09 8.00
CA ASP A 349 28.73 -7.06 7.76
C ASP A 349 28.24 -6.98 6.32
N GLU A 350 28.02 -8.15 5.71
CA GLU A 350 27.48 -8.26 4.37
C GLU A 350 26.08 -8.85 4.42
N PHE A 351 25.09 -8.10 3.96
CA PHE A 351 23.71 -8.54 3.79
C PHE A 351 23.49 -8.93 2.33
N THR A 352 24.21 -9.96 1.89
CA THR A 352 24.29 -10.37 0.48
C THR A 352 22.97 -10.92 -0.05
N ALA A 353 22.22 -11.69 0.75
CA ALA A 353 20.93 -12.23 0.34
C ALA A 353 19.88 -11.11 0.24
N THR A 354 19.90 -10.17 1.17
CA THR A 354 19.07 -8.95 1.14
C THR A 354 19.35 -8.11 -0.11
N HIS A 355 20.63 -7.83 -0.37
CA HIS A 355 21.05 -7.04 -1.53
C HIS A 355 20.64 -7.68 -2.85
N LYS A 356 20.90 -8.99 -3.01
CA LYS A 356 20.48 -9.73 -4.21
C LYS A 356 18.95 -9.71 -4.41
N ALA A 357 18.19 -9.88 -3.34
CA ALA A 357 16.73 -9.81 -3.40
C ALA A 357 16.25 -8.41 -3.82
N TYR A 358 16.81 -7.35 -3.24
CA TYR A 358 16.53 -5.97 -3.60
C TYR A 358 16.86 -5.68 -5.07
N GLN A 359 18.07 -6.03 -5.51
CA GLN A 359 18.47 -5.84 -6.90
C GLN A 359 17.55 -6.58 -7.87
N LYS A 360 17.26 -7.86 -7.60
CA LYS A 360 16.35 -8.66 -8.44
C LYS A 360 14.96 -8.03 -8.54
N ALA A 361 14.47 -7.43 -7.44
CA ALA A 361 13.15 -6.84 -7.39
C ALA A 361 12.99 -5.57 -8.24
N LEU A 362 14.06 -4.79 -8.41
CA LEU A 362 14.02 -3.48 -9.07
C LEU A 362 14.81 -3.38 -10.37
N ALA A 363 15.62 -4.40 -10.71
CA ALA A 363 16.56 -4.30 -11.82
C ALA A 363 15.89 -4.15 -13.20
N ALA A 364 14.75 -4.81 -13.41
CA ALA A 364 14.09 -4.85 -14.72
C ALA A 364 12.71 -4.17 -14.71
N PHE A 365 11.95 -4.32 -13.62
CA PHE A 365 10.57 -3.87 -13.53
C PHE A 365 10.18 -3.70 -12.05
N GLY A 366 9.90 -2.48 -11.65
CA GLY A 366 9.57 -2.11 -10.27
C GLY A 366 8.10 -1.70 -10.08
N PRO A 367 7.72 -1.31 -8.85
CA PRO A 367 6.35 -0.87 -8.55
C PRO A 367 5.92 0.37 -9.36
N ASP A 368 6.82 1.32 -9.60
CA ASP A 368 6.53 2.51 -10.40
C ASP A 368 6.30 2.18 -11.88
N ASP A 369 7.09 1.25 -12.44
CA ASP A 369 6.90 0.73 -13.80
C ASP A 369 5.53 0.06 -13.95
N LEU A 370 5.13 -0.74 -12.96
CA LEU A 370 3.79 -1.36 -12.92
C LEU A 370 2.70 -0.30 -12.92
N PHE A 371 2.83 0.71 -12.09
CA PHE A 371 1.83 1.77 -11.97
C PHE A 371 1.69 2.58 -13.27
N ALA A 372 2.81 2.95 -13.89
CA ALA A 372 2.83 3.65 -15.17
C ALA A 372 2.18 2.80 -16.29
N MET A 373 2.49 1.50 -16.33
CA MET A 373 1.88 0.57 -17.29
C MET A 373 0.36 0.44 -17.08
N MET A 374 -0.12 0.41 -15.83
CA MET A 374 -1.54 0.32 -15.52
C MET A 374 -2.33 1.51 -16.05
N SER A 375 -1.77 2.71 -16.00
CA SER A 375 -2.39 3.91 -16.54
C SER A 375 -2.56 3.83 -18.06
N TRP A 376 -1.54 3.38 -18.78
CA TRP A 376 -1.59 3.15 -20.22
C TRP A 376 -2.58 2.05 -20.61
N LEU A 377 -2.58 0.93 -19.89
CA LEU A 377 -3.42 -0.24 -20.18
C LEU A 377 -4.91 0.09 -20.19
N ASN A 378 -5.37 1.00 -19.33
CA ASN A 378 -6.77 1.41 -19.26
C ASN A 378 -7.36 1.86 -20.62
N SER A 379 -6.51 2.38 -21.52
CA SER A 379 -6.93 2.84 -22.85
C SER A 379 -7.14 1.71 -23.87
N TYR A 380 -6.68 0.48 -23.59
CA TYR A 380 -6.65 -0.63 -24.54
C TYR A 380 -7.30 -1.91 -24.04
N LEU A 381 -7.92 -1.89 -22.86
CA LEU A 381 -8.47 -3.11 -22.22
C LEU A 381 -9.50 -3.86 -23.06
N GLU A 382 -10.29 -3.14 -23.87
CA GLU A 382 -11.37 -3.77 -24.66
C GLU A 382 -10.86 -4.58 -25.87
N GLU A 383 -9.63 -4.35 -26.30
CA GLU A 383 -9.05 -4.91 -27.53
C GLU A 383 -8.16 -6.12 -27.30
N ILE A 384 -7.82 -6.44 -26.03
CA ILE A 384 -6.89 -7.53 -25.73
C ILE A 384 -7.50 -8.92 -25.83
N SER A 385 -6.67 -9.90 -26.18
CA SER A 385 -7.03 -11.33 -26.21
C SER A 385 -6.77 -12.01 -24.86
N LEU A 386 -7.28 -13.23 -24.64
CA LEU A 386 -6.96 -14.04 -23.46
C LEU A 386 -5.46 -14.30 -23.33
N SER A 387 -4.78 -14.54 -24.45
CA SER A 387 -3.32 -14.76 -24.49
C SER A 387 -2.53 -13.52 -24.05
N GLN A 388 -3.11 -12.32 -24.10
CA GLN A 388 -2.54 -11.08 -23.59
C GLN A 388 -2.98 -10.77 -22.15
N ALA A 389 -4.22 -11.12 -21.78
CA ALA A 389 -4.76 -10.92 -20.42
C ALA A 389 -4.04 -11.79 -19.37
N LEU A 390 -3.73 -13.04 -19.68
CA LEU A 390 -3.05 -13.96 -18.77
C LEU A 390 -1.64 -13.49 -18.34
N PRO A 391 -0.76 -13.05 -19.25
CA PRO A 391 0.52 -12.43 -18.87
C PRO A 391 0.36 -11.19 -17.96
N LEU A 392 -0.67 -10.36 -18.16
CA LEU A 392 -0.94 -9.21 -17.31
C LEU A 392 -1.34 -9.63 -15.88
N LEU A 393 -2.19 -10.66 -15.75
CA LEU A 393 -2.53 -11.23 -14.44
C LEU A 393 -1.29 -11.80 -13.72
N ARG A 394 -0.40 -12.49 -14.46
CA ARG A 394 0.87 -12.99 -13.89
C ARG A 394 1.79 -11.85 -13.48
N LEU A 395 1.94 -10.84 -14.32
CA LEU A 395 2.80 -9.68 -14.04
C LEU A 395 2.37 -8.95 -12.78
N THR A 396 1.05 -8.77 -12.59
CA THR A 396 0.47 -8.14 -11.40
C THR A 396 0.37 -9.08 -10.19
N ARG A 397 0.90 -10.32 -10.28
CA ARG A 397 0.86 -11.33 -9.22
C ARG A 397 -0.56 -11.71 -8.81
N TRP A 398 -1.44 -11.85 -9.80
CA TRP A 398 -2.84 -12.23 -9.60
C TRP A 398 -3.60 -11.17 -8.79
N ASP A 399 -3.47 -9.91 -9.21
CA ASP A 399 -4.12 -8.79 -8.54
C ASP A 399 -5.64 -8.80 -8.80
N PRO A 400 -6.47 -8.77 -7.74
CA PRO A 400 -7.91 -8.63 -7.86
C PRO A 400 -8.37 -7.43 -8.69
N VAL A 401 -7.71 -6.27 -8.54
CA VAL A 401 -8.03 -5.07 -9.32
C VAL A 401 -7.80 -5.31 -10.81
N MET A 402 -6.73 -6.01 -11.18
CA MET A 402 -6.46 -6.37 -12.57
C MET A 402 -7.54 -7.33 -13.12
N LEU A 403 -7.93 -8.36 -12.37
CA LEU A 403 -8.97 -9.29 -12.83
C LEU A 403 -10.31 -8.58 -13.05
N VAL A 404 -10.70 -7.70 -12.12
CA VAL A 404 -11.95 -6.91 -12.23
C VAL A 404 -11.93 -6.05 -13.50
N ARG A 405 -10.82 -5.39 -13.78
CA ARG A 405 -10.65 -4.57 -14.99
C ARG A 405 -10.70 -5.40 -16.27
N LEU A 406 -10.10 -6.59 -16.26
CA LEU A 406 -10.06 -7.52 -17.40
C LEU A 406 -11.34 -8.34 -17.54
N PHE A 407 -12.22 -8.33 -16.55
CA PHE A 407 -13.42 -9.19 -16.51
C PHE A 407 -14.28 -9.11 -17.77
N PRO A 408 -14.63 -7.92 -18.33
CA PRO A 408 -15.48 -7.85 -19.52
C PRO A 408 -14.88 -8.57 -20.72
N VAL A 409 -13.56 -8.48 -20.89
CA VAL A 409 -12.83 -9.13 -21.99
C VAL A 409 -12.72 -10.64 -21.77
N ILE A 410 -12.35 -11.05 -20.56
CA ILE A 410 -12.19 -12.45 -20.20
C ILE A 410 -13.54 -13.16 -20.30
N ALA A 411 -14.62 -12.61 -19.77
CA ALA A 411 -15.95 -13.20 -19.77
C ALA A 411 -16.46 -13.44 -21.21
N ARG A 412 -16.23 -12.51 -22.13
CA ARG A 412 -16.60 -12.68 -23.56
C ARG A 412 -15.87 -13.82 -24.25
N GLN A 413 -14.62 -14.06 -23.89
CA GLN A 413 -13.74 -15.02 -24.57
C GLN A 413 -13.64 -16.38 -23.86
N ALA A 414 -13.97 -16.46 -22.57
CA ALA A 414 -13.79 -17.64 -21.72
C ALA A 414 -14.50 -18.89 -22.28
N ARG A 415 -15.72 -18.75 -22.83
CA ARG A 415 -16.48 -19.87 -23.42
C ARG A 415 -15.73 -20.59 -24.54
N ASN A 416 -14.93 -19.87 -25.30
CA ASN A 416 -14.17 -20.35 -26.44
C ASN A 416 -12.70 -20.65 -26.11
N ALA A 417 -12.31 -20.49 -24.85
CA ALA A 417 -10.94 -20.76 -24.40
C ALA A 417 -10.67 -22.27 -24.47
N ASN A 418 -9.66 -22.67 -25.24
CA ASN A 418 -9.23 -24.07 -25.37
C ASN A 418 -7.85 -24.27 -24.74
N ALA A 419 -6.82 -23.65 -25.32
CA ALA A 419 -5.46 -23.77 -24.84
C ALA A 419 -5.27 -23.02 -23.48
N GLU A 420 -5.93 -21.89 -23.31
CA GLU A 420 -5.84 -21.04 -22.11
C GLU A 420 -6.75 -21.50 -20.97
N ARG A 421 -7.61 -22.50 -21.19
CA ARG A 421 -8.68 -22.89 -20.26
C ARG A 421 -8.17 -23.23 -18.84
N ALA A 422 -7.14 -24.07 -18.74
CA ALA A 422 -6.58 -24.48 -17.46
C ALA A 422 -5.81 -23.33 -16.79
N ASP A 423 -5.02 -22.59 -17.57
CA ASP A 423 -4.24 -21.46 -17.10
C ASP A 423 -5.15 -20.32 -16.57
N LEU A 424 -6.25 -20.04 -17.27
CA LEU A 424 -7.23 -19.05 -16.82
C LEU A 424 -7.95 -19.47 -15.53
N ARG A 425 -8.30 -20.77 -15.39
CA ARG A 425 -8.83 -21.30 -14.13
C ARG A 425 -7.88 -21.05 -12.97
N ASP A 426 -6.62 -21.43 -13.15
CA ASP A 426 -5.60 -21.28 -12.08
C ASP A 426 -5.33 -19.79 -11.77
N ALA A 427 -5.36 -18.93 -12.79
CA ALA A 427 -5.27 -17.49 -12.64
C ALA A 427 -6.42 -16.92 -11.79
N VAL A 428 -7.66 -17.34 -12.05
CA VAL A 428 -8.86 -16.91 -11.31
C VAL A 428 -8.77 -17.34 -9.85
N LEU A 429 -8.40 -18.60 -9.59
CA LEU A 429 -8.27 -19.13 -8.24
C LEU A 429 -7.13 -18.42 -7.46
N SER A 430 -5.99 -18.21 -8.11
CA SER A 430 -4.86 -17.47 -7.51
C SER A 430 -5.22 -16.01 -7.23
N THR A 431 -6.05 -15.40 -8.07
CA THR A 431 -6.54 -14.03 -7.82
C THR A 431 -7.46 -13.98 -6.60
N TRP A 432 -8.33 -14.99 -6.45
CA TRP A 432 -9.19 -15.09 -5.27
C TRP A 432 -8.38 -15.20 -3.96
N GLU A 433 -7.25 -15.86 -3.97
CA GLU A 433 -6.37 -15.97 -2.80
C GLU A 433 -5.80 -14.61 -2.33
N ASN A 434 -5.72 -13.63 -3.21
CA ASN A 434 -5.31 -12.26 -2.91
C ASN A 434 -6.49 -11.34 -2.54
N HIS A 435 -7.71 -11.89 -2.43
CA HIS A 435 -8.90 -11.10 -2.09
C HIS A 435 -8.82 -10.57 -0.66
N TYR A 436 -8.90 -9.25 -0.54
CA TYR A 436 -9.02 -8.51 0.71
C TYR A 436 -9.88 -7.28 0.44
N PRO A 437 -11.20 -7.34 0.72
CA PRO A 437 -12.11 -6.25 0.39
C PRO A 437 -11.89 -5.07 1.33
N LEU A 438 -11.82 -3.88 0.76
CA LEU A 438 -11.76 -2.61 1.48
C LEU A 438 -13.16 -2.03 1.70
N ASN A 439 -14.07 -2.30 0.76
CA ASN A 439 -15.45 -1.86 0.79
C ASN A 439 -16.39 -2.96 0.27
N HIS A 440 -17.69 -2.70 0.31
CA HIS A 440 -18.70 -3.65 -0.15
C HIS A 440 -18.54 -3.99 -1.65
N ASP A 441 -18.16 -3.02 -2.47
CA ASP A 441 -18.07 -3.18 -3.93
C ASP A 441 -16.91 -4.10 -4.34
N ASP A 442 -15.84 -4.19 -3.54
CA ASP A 442 -14.73 -5.11 -3.79
C ASP A 442 -15.16 -6.59 -3.77
N ASN A 443 -16.26 -6.91 -3.12
CA ASN A 443 -16.79 -8.26 -3.02
C ASN A 443 -17.32 -8.81 -4.37
N VAL A 444 -17.49 -7.97 -5.38
CA VAL A 444 -17.89 -8.37 -6.75
C VAL A 444 -16.94 -9.43 -7.34
N LEU A 445 -15.71 -9.51 -6.88
CA LEU A 445 -14.70 -10.46 -7.33
C LEU A 445 -15.19 -11.91 -7.24
N ALA A 446 -15.88 -12.30 -6.16
CA ALA A 446 -16.41 -13.66 -6.01
C ALA A 446 -17.39 -14.02 -7.16
N PHE A 447 -18.27 -13.08 -7.51
CA PHE A 447 -19.20 -13.25 -8.62
C PHE A 447 -18.47 -13.34 -9.97
N TYR A 448 -17.51 -12.47 -10.23
CA TYR A 448 -16.73 -12.47 -11.47
C TYR A 448 -15.90 -13.74 -11.63
N CYS A 449 -15.26 -14.21 -10.58
CA CYS A 449 -14.59 -15.51 -10.58
C CYS A 449 -15.56 -16.65 -10.90
N GLY A 450 -16.75 -16.63 -10.29
CA GLY A 450 -17.80 -17.62 -10.57
C GLY A 450 -18.23 -17.62 -12.02
N VAL A 451 -18.45 -16.46 -12.64
CA VAL A 451 -18.84 -16.34 -14.05
C VAL A 451 -17.75 -16.89 -14.97
N ILE A 452 -16.50 -16.50 -14.77
CA ILE A 452 -15.38 -16.99 -15.60
C ILE A 452 -15.28 -18.53 -15.49
N LEU A 453 -15.31 -19.07 -14.29
CA LEU A 453 -15.21 -20.52 -14.05
C LEU A 453 -16.39 -21.29 -14.63
N LEU A 454 -17.62 -20.72 -14.59
CA LEU A 454 -18.80 -21.29 -15.21
C LEU A 454 -18.66 -21.37 -16.74
N GLU A 455 -18.23 -20.30 -17.39
CA GLU A 455 -17.97 -20.25 -18.83
C GLU A 455 -16.85 -21.23 -19.24
N LEU A 456 -15.86 -21.44 -18.39
CA LEU A 456 -14.79 -22.43 -18.55
C LEU A 456 -15.28 -23.87 -18.23
N ARG A 457 -16.52 -24.07 -17.77
CA ARG A 457 -17.10 -25.34 -17.34
C ARG A 457 -16.38 -26.02 -16.16
N PHE A 458 -15.81 -25.24 -15.25
CA PHE A 458 -15.33 -25.70 -13.96
C PHE A 458 -16.43 -25.50 -12.91
N PHE A 459 -17.49 -26.34 -13.02
CA PHE A 459 -18.76 -26.16 -12.33
C PHE A 459 -18.64 -26.21 -10.80
N SER A 460 -17.76 -27.05 -10.26
CA SER A 460 -17.54 -27.16 -8.80
C SER A 460 -16.94 -25.91 -8.22
N GLU A 461 -15.90 -25.41 -8.85
CA GLU A 461 -15.22 -24.18 -8.44
C GLU A 461 -16.13 -22.95 -8.64
N ALA A 462 -16.86 -22.90 -9.77
CA ALA A 462 -17.84 -21.84 -10.02
C ALA A 462 -18.94 -21.81 -8.95
N TYR A 463 -19.50 -22.98 -8.61
CA TYR A 463 -20.47 -23.11 -7.53
C TYR A 463 -19.93 -22.56 -6.21
N SER A 464 -18.70 -22.92 -5.84
CA SER A 464 -18.05 -22.41 -4.64
C SER A 464 -17.93 -20.89 -4.64
N MET A 465 -17.54 -20.27 -5.76
CA MET A 465 -17.42 -18.81 -5.89
C MET A 465 -18.77 -18.10 -5.81
N PHE A 466 -19.81 -18.63 -6.46
CA PHE A 466 -21.16 -18.06 -6.36
C PHE A 466 -21.75 -18.20 -4.94
N ARG A 467 -21.46 -19.28 -4.21
CA ARG A 467 -21.83 -19.40 -2.79
C ARG A 467 -21.12 -18.35 -1.93
N LYS A 468 -19.85 -18.08 -2.18
CA LYS A 468 -19.12 -16.98 -1.52
C LYS A 468 -19.74 -15.62 -1.84
N SER A 469 -20.08 -15.39 -3.11
CA SER A 469 -20.81 -14.17 -3.52
C SER A 469 -22.13 -14.01 -2.78
N GLN A 470 -22.91 -15.10 -2.66
CA GLN A 470 -24.18 -15.09 -1.92
C GLN A 470 -23.99 -14.81 -0.42
N GLN A 471 -22.91 -15.31 0.18
CA GLN A 471 -22.57 -15.02 1.57
C GLN A 471 -22.20 -13.53 1.79
N LEU A 472 -21.56 -12.93 0.81
CA LEU A 472 -21.07 -11.54 0.90
C LEU A 472 -22.17 -10.50 0.60
N PHE A 473 -23.04 -10.78 -0.38
CA PHE A 473 -24.06 -9.83 -0.85
C PHE A 473 -25.51 -10.23 -0.53
N GLY A 474 -25.71 -11.45 -0.02
CA GLY A 474 -27.02 -12.05 0.05
C GLY A 474 -27.49 -12.69 -1.25
N PRO A 475 -28.67 -13.36 -1.25
CA PRO A 475 -29.22 -14.01 -2.43
C PRO A 475 -29.64 -12.99 -3.49
N SER A 476 -29.33 -13.27 -4.77
CA SER A 476 -29.82 -12.51 -5.91
C SER A 476 -30.30 -13.46 -7.01
N ALA A 477 -31.24 -13.02 -7.85
CA ALA A 477 -31.78 -13.83 -8.95
C ALA A 477 -30.66 -14.32 -9.87
N THR A 478 -29.70 -13.47 -10.22
CA THR A 478 -28.55 -13.81 -11.06
C THR A 478 -27.63 -14.83 -10.41
N THR A 479 -27.34 -14.67 -9.11
CA THR A 479 -26.46 -15.61 -8.39
C THR A 479 -27.13 -16.97 -8.23
N SER A 480 -28.42 -17.01 -7.84
CA SER A 480 -29.18 -18.26 -7.71
C SER A 480 -29.33 -18.97 -9.07
N TYR A 481 -29.55 -18.22 -10.15
CA TYR A 481 -29.55 -18.77 -11.50
C TYR A 481 -28.21 -19.40 -11.89
N ASN A 482 -27.10 -18.71 -11.67
CA ASN A 482 -25.77 -19.24 -12.00
C ASN A 482 -25.40 -20.46 -11.15
N LEU A 483 -25.79 -20.48 -9.86
CA LEU A 483 -25.69 -21.68 -9.02
C LEU A 483 -26.48 -22.86 -9.62
N GLY A 484 -27.69 -22.59 -10.09
CA GLY A 484 -28.50 -23.60 -10.80
C GLY A 484 -27.83 -24.15 -12.07
N LEU A 485 -27.18 -23.29 -12.87
CA LEU A 485 -26.38 -23.71 -14.02
C LEU A 485 -25.18 -24.59 -13.61
N CYS A 486 -24.51 -24.25 -12.52
CA CYS A 486 -23.44 -25.08 -11.97
C CYS A 486 -23.96 -26.46 -11.56
N CYS A 487 -25.12 -26.51 -10.88
CA CYS A 487 -25.76 -27.77 -10.48
C CYS A 487 -26.13 -28.64 -11.69
N LEU A 488 -26.65 -28.06 -12.78
CA LEU A 488 -26.88 -28.79 -14.03
C LEU A 488 -25.59 -29.40 -14.58
N GLY A 489 -24.50 -28.61 -14.60
CA GLY A 489 -23.19 -29.11 -15.03
C GLY A 489 -22.61 -30.20 -14.14
N LEU A 490 -23.07 -30.31 -12.89
CA LEU A 490 -22.68 -31.32 -11.91
C LEU A 490 -23.69 -32.48 -11.83
N SER A 491 -24.71 -32.51 -12.70
CA SER A 491 -25.80 -33.51 -12.70
C SER A 491 -26.66 -33.53 -11.43
N ARG A 492 -26.77 -32.36 -10.73
CA ARG A 492 -27.59 -32.17 -9.54
C ARG A 492 -28.91 -31.52 -9.89
N SER A 493 -29.77 -32.26 -10.61
CA SER A 493 -30.99 -31.73 -11.25
C SER A 493 -32.01 -31.19 -10.25
N ARG A 494 -32.17 -31.83 -9.06
CA ARG A 494 -33.08 -31.36 -7.99
C ARG A 494 -32.67 -30.00 -7.46
N GLU A 495 -31.39 -29.87 -7.04
CA GLU A 495 -30.86 -28.63 -6.53
C GLU A 495 -30.90 -27.50 -7.58
N ALA A 496 -30.63 -27.85 -8.85
CA ALA A 496 -30.74 -26.90 -9.95
C ALA A 496 -32.16 -26.33 -10.08
N LEU A 497 -33.20 -27.20 -10.00
CA LEU A 497 -34.58 -26.77 -10.10
C LEU A 497 -35.01 -25.87 -8.94
N GLU A 498 -34.56 -26.18 -7.72
CA GLU A 498 -34.80 -25.34 -6.52
C GLU A 498 -34.17 -23.95 -6.68
N LEU A 499 -32.92 -23.90 -7.14
CA LEU A 499 -32.22 -22.63 -7.37
C LEU A 499 -32.82 -21.80 -8.51
N MET A 500 -33.33 -22.45 -9.58
CA MET A 500 -34.06 -21.75 -10.65
C MET A 500 -35.39 -21.19 -10.16
N ARG A 501 -36.10 -21.88 -9.25
CA ARG A 501 -37.31 -21.39 -8.59
C ARG A 501 -37.02 -20.23 -7.66
N GLU A 502 -35.93 -20.31 -6.88
CA GLU A 502 -35.44 -19.21 -6.04
C GLU A 502 -35.14 -17.98 -6.89
N ALA A 503 -34.40 -18.12 -8.00
CA ALA A 503 -34.11 -17.02 -8.90
C ALA A 503 -35.38 -16.35 -9.45
N CYS A 504 -36.38 -17.16 -9.87
CA CYS A 504 -37.68 -16.63 -10.31
C CYS A 504 -38.49 -15.97 -9.19
N SER A 505 -38.32 -16.40 -7.95
CA SER A 505 -38.95 -15.76 -6.77
C SER A 505 -38.31 -14.42 -6.42
N LEU A 506 -36.99 -14.34 -6.51
CA LEU A 506 -36.23 -13.12 -6.24
C LEU A 506 -36.44 -12.03 -7.31
N ASP A 507 -36.53 -12.44 -8.57
CA ASP A 507 -36.88 -11.57 -9.70
C ASP A 507 -37.85 -12.29 -10.66
N PRO A 508 -39.15 -12.01 -10.55
CA PRO A 508 -40.17 -12.59 -11.47
C PRO A 508 -40.04 -12.13 -12.92
N SER A 509 -39.24 -11.12 -13.23
CA SER A 509 -38.98 -10.64 -14.59
C SER A 509 -37.76 -11.31 -15.25
N PHE A 510 -36.95 -12.06 -14.49
CA PHE A 510 -35.68 -12.63 -14.97
C PHE A 510 -35.91 -13.82 -15.93
N GLU A 511 -36.03 -13.50 -17.20
CA GLU A 511 -36.37 -14.48 -18.28
C GLU A 511 -35.41 -15.68 -18.37
N PRO A 512 -34.06 -15.56 -18.22
CA PRO A 512 -33.17 -16.71 -18.28
C PRO A 512 -33.51 -17.81 -17.26
N ALA A 513 -33.87 -17.41 -16.03
CA ALA A 513 -34.26 -18.40 -15.00
C ALA A 513 -35.62 -19.07 -15.31
N LYS A 514 -36.60 -18.32 -15.82
CA LYS A 514 -37.89 -18.86 -16.22
C LYS A 514 -37.77 -19.90 -17.31
N GLN A 515 -37.02 -19.58 -18.37
CA GLN A 515 -36.81 -20.48 -19.50
C GLN A 515 -36.07 -21.75 -19.07
N SER A 516 -35.01 -21.61 -18.27
CA SER A 516 -34.25 -22.77 -17.78
C SER A 516 -35.06 -23.63 -16.82
N ARG A 517 -35.84 -23.01 -15.91
CA ARG A 517 -36.76 -23.72 -15.04
C ARG A 517 -37.79 -24.50 -15.84
N TRP A 518 -38.49 -23.86 -16.80
CA TRP A 518 -39.50 -24.50 -17.63
C TRP A 518 -38.91 -25.70 -18.39
N LYS A 519 -37.74 -25.52 -19.02
CA LYS A 519 -37.06 -26.59 -19.75
C LYS A 519 -36.73 -27.77 -18.84
N LEU A 520 -36.21 -27.53 -17.65
CA LEU A 520 -35.85 -28.56 -16.68
C LEU A 520 -37.10 -29.28 -16.14
N GLU A 521 -38.19 -28.56 -15.84
CA GLU A 521 -39.47 -29.14 -15.41
C GLU A 521 -40.07 -30.01 -16.51
N ASP A 522 -39.94 -29.64 -17.79
CA ASP A 522 -40.39 -30.42 -18.94
C ASP A 522 -39.55 -31.69 -19.11
N GLN A 523 -38.23 -31.62 -19.02
CA GLN A 523 -37.34 -32.79 -19.09
C GLN A 523 -37.57 -33.79 -17.95
N VAL A 524 -37.88 -33.30 -16.75
CA VAL A 524 -38.29 -34.17 -15.63
C VAL A 524 -39.62 -34.84 -15.91
N ARG A 525 -40.59 -34.11 -16.46
CA ARG A 525 -41.92 -34.64 -16.81
C ARG A 525 -41.84 -35.70 -17.91
N THR A 526 -40.96 -35.52 -18.90
CA THR A 526 -40.76 -36.48 -20.01
C THR A 526 -39.87 -37.67 -19.65
N GLY A 527 -39.27 -37.66 -18.45
CA GLY A 527 -38.36 -38.72 -18.00
C GLY A 527 -36.96 -38.66 -18.62
N GLU A 528 -36.62 -37.57 -19.30
CA GLU A 528 -35.28 -37.33 -19.86
C GLU A 528 -34.23 -37.03 -18.78
N VAL A 529 -34.68 -36.50 -17.63
CA VAL A 529 -33.83 -36.14 -16.49
C VAL A 529 -34.46 -36.65 -15.20
N GLU A 530 -33.71 -37.42 -14.43
CA GLU A 530 -34.09 -37.81 -13.07
C GLU A 530 -33.71 -36.71 -12.05
N LEU A 531 -34.59 -36.51 -11.08
CA LEU A 531 -34.29 -35.63 -9.94
C LEU A 531 -33.44 -36.39 -8.92
N LEU A 532 -32.16 -36.52 -9.20
CA LEU A 532 -31.16 -37.05 -8.26
C LEU A 532 -30.75 -36.00 -7.23
#